data_f5f48b7f7e6f2f2a4f949373f0a766f5
#
_entry.id   f5f48b7f7e6f2f2a4f949373f0a766f5
#
_cell.length_a   1.000
_cell.length_b   1.000
_cell.length_c   1.000
_cell.angle_alpha   90.00
_cell.angle_beta   90.00
_cell.angle_gamma   90.00
#
_symmetry.space_group_name_H-M   'P 1'
#
loop_
_entity.id
_entity.type
_entity.pdbx_description
1 polymer ?
#
loop_
_entity_poly.entity_id
_entity_poly.type
_entity_poly.pdbx_seq_one_letter_code
_entity_poly.pdbx_strand_id
1 'polypeptide(L)'
;MSVKQDALDELVTEQELLLMDMLKNWNDIKIRLSNIEPNNPMNEMFDKMIQDLTKIQNHTKNYRTLLQKMTQIYDEFEKESKDWHEKYDKYAD
;
A
#
# COMPACT_ATOMS: atom_id res chain seq x y z
N MET A 1 -17.97 6.61 -2.99
CA MET A 1 -16.52 6.69 -3.22
C MET A 1 -16.24 7.22 -4.62
N SER A 2 -15.19 8.00 -4.79
CA SER A 2 -14.80 8.46 -6.12
C SER A 2 -14.16 7.33 -6.93
N VAL A 3 -14.23 7.39 -8.26
CA VAL A 3 -13.60 6.43 -9.15
C VAL A 3 -12.09 6.39 -8.95
N LYS A 4 -11.46 7.53 -8.65
CA LYS A 4 -10.01 7.62 -8.36
C LYS A 4 -9.64 6.86 -7.09
N GLN A 5 -10.46 6.94 -6.06
CA GLN A 5 -10.22 6.24 -4.80
C GLN A 5 -10.27 4.72 -5.00
N ASP A 6 -11.25 4.23 -5.76
CA ASP A 6 -11.40 2.81 -6.06
C ASP A 6 -10.19 2.29 -6.85
N ALA A 7 -9.71 3.05 -7.84
CA ALA A 7 -8.52 2.69 -8.62
C ALA A 7 -7.26 2.64 -7.75
N LEU A 8 -7.07 3.61 -6.85
CA LEU A 8 -5.94 3.65 -5.94
C LEU A 8 -5.98 2.48 -4.94
N ASP A 9 -7.16 2.18 -4.38
CA ASP A 9 -7.34 1.06 -3.47
C ASP A 9 -7.01 -0.27 -4.15
N GLU A 10 -7.40 -0.43 -5.40
CA GLU A 10 -7.10 -1.62 -6.18
C GLU A 10 -5.60 -1.79 -6.40
N LEU A 11 -4.90 -0.73 -6.80
CA LEU A 11 -3.46 -0.74 -7.00
C LEU A 11 -2.69 -1.05 -5.71
N VAL A 12 -3.07 -0.43 -4.60
CA VAL A 12 -2.42 -0.67 -3.30
C VAL A 12 -2.68 -2.10 -2.83
N THR A 13 -3.89 -2.62 -3.05
CA THR A 13 -4.23 -4.00 -2.73
C THR A 13 -3.38 -4.99 -3.53
N GLU A 14 -3.16 -4.76 -4.81
CA GLU A 14 -2.27 -5.58 -5.62
C GLU A 14 -0.85 -5.59 -5.06
N GLN A 15 -0.31 -4.46 -4.67
CA GLN A 15 1.02 -4.36 -4.07
C GLN A 15 1.11 -5.11 -2.74
N GLU A 16 0.10 -5.00 -1.90
CA GLU A 16 0.04 -5.74 -0.63
C GLU A 16 0.04 -7.25 -0.86
N LEU A 17 -0.74 -7.74 -1.82
CA LEU A 17 -0.80 -9.15 -2.16
C LEU A 17 0.54 -9.67 -2.70
N LEU A 18 1.22 -8.91 -3.54
CA LEU A 18 2.55 -9.25 -4.05
C LEU A 18 3.57 -9.36 -2.91
N LEU A 19 3.54 -8.44 -1.95
CA LEU A 19 4.41 -8.48 -0.78
C LEU A 19 4.12 -9.70 0.10
N MET A 20 2.86 -10.04 0.30
CA MET A 20 2.46 -11.24 1.04
C MET A 20 2.98 -12.52 0.38
N ASP A 21 2.84 -12.63 -0.93
CA ASP A 21 3.35 -13.76 -1.70
C ASP A 21 4.87 -13.86 -1.61
N MET A 22 5.57 -12.74 -1.72
CA MET A 22 7.01 -12.68 -1.58
C MET A 22 7.47 -13.13 -0.19
N LEU A 23 6.84 -12.64 0.87
CA LEU A 23 7.13 -13.06 2.24
C LEU A 23 6.93 -14.56 2.43
N LYS A 24 5.83 -15.09 1.92
CA LYS A 24 5.53 -16.53 2.00
C LYS A 24 6.60 -17.34 1.28
N ASN A 25 7.01 -16.96 0.09
CA ASN A 25 8.01 -17.66 -0.69
C ASN A 25 9.37 -17.65 0.01
N TRP A 26 9.79 -16.52 0.58
CA TRP A 26 11.06 -16.41 1.31
C TRP A 26 11.04 -17.20 2.61
N ASN A 27 9.91 -17.22 3.33
CA ASN A 27 9.73 -18.08 4.50
C ASN A 27 9.86 -19.57 4.15
N ASP A 28 9.25 -20.00 3.05
CA ASP A 28 9.34 -21.39 2.59
C ASP A 28 10.80 -21.77 2.26
N ILE A 29 11.52 -20.90 1.57
CA ILE A 29 12.94 -21.11 1.24
C ILE A 29 13.78 -21.21 2.51
N LYS A 30 13.57 -20.31 3.46
CA LYS A 30 14.26 -20.33 4.75
C LYS A 30 14.03 -21.61 5.51
N ILE A 31 12.77 -22.07 5.61
CA ILE A 31 12.41 -23.31 6.31
C ILE A 31 13.11 -24.50 5.67
N ARG A 32 13.09 -24.59 4.34
CA ARG A 32 13.76 -25.68 3.60
C ARG A 32 15.26 -25.66 3.82
N LEU A 33 15.90 -24.51 3.72
CA LEU A 33 17.33 -24.39 3.95
C LEU A 33 17.71 -24.74 5.38
N SER A 34 16.94 -24.28 6.38
CA SER A 34 17.17 -24.58 7.79
C SER A 34 17.05 -26.08 8.10
N ASN A 35 16.18 -26.79 7.38
CA ASN A 35 16.01 -28.24 7.53
C ASN A 35 17.16 -29.03 6.91
N ILE A 36 17.73 -28.54 5.80
CA ILE A 36 18.82 -29.21 5.09
C ILE A 36 20.18 -28.84 5.70
N GLU A 37 20.38 -27.56 5.96
CA GLU A 37 21.64 -26.99 6.47
C GLU A 37 21.37 -25.99 7.60
N PRO A 38 21.12 -26.46 8.83
CA PRO A 38 20.74 -25.57 9.94
C PRO A 38 21.82 -24.56 10.32
N ASN A 39 23.09 -24.83 10.03
CA ASN A 39 24.21 -23.94 10.35
C ASN A 39 24.67 -23.08 9.17
N ASN A 40 23.92 -23.07 8.07
CA ASN A 40 24.29 -22.27 6.91
C ASN A 40 24.13 -20.77 7.23
N PRO A 41 25.19 -19.96 7.01
CA PRO A 41 25.13 -18.50 7.26
C PRO A 41 24.02 -17.78 6.49
N MET A 42 23.56 -18.34 5.37
CA MET A 42 22.46 -17.79 4.58
C MET A 42 21.15 -17.72 5.36
N ASN A 43 20.98 -18.54 6.40
CA ASN A 43 19.79 -18.50 7.24
C ASN A 43 19.61 -17.14 7.91
N GLU A 44 20.70 -16.53 8.38
CA GLU A 44 20.66 -15.18 8.96
C GLU A 44 20.32 -14.11 7.93
N MET A 45 20.83 -14.25 6.70
CA MET A 45 20.50 -13.34 5.60
C MET A 45 19.01 -13.40 5.26
N PHE A 46 18.43 -14.61 5.21
CA PHE A 46 17.00 -14.77 4.94
C PHE A 46 16.16 -14.19 6.08
N ASP A 47 16.58 -14.35 7.34
CA ASP A 47 15.91 -13.73 8.49
C ASP A 47 15.87 -12.21 8.34
N LYS A 48 16.98 -11.61 7.99
CA LYS A 48 17.08 -10.16 7.80
C LYS A 48 16.22 -9.69 6.64
N MET A 49 16.23 -10.40 5.52
CA MET A 49 15.39 -10.08 4.37
C MET A 49 13.91 -10.12 4.73
N ILE A 50 13.49 -11.14 5.46
CA ILE A 50 12.10 -11.30 5.90
C ILE A 50 11.70 -10.17 6.84
N GLN A 51 12.58 -9.76 7.75
CA GLN A 51 12.35 -8.61 8.61
C GLN A 51 12.19 -7.33 7.81
N ASP A 52 13.05 -7.10 6.83
CA ASP A 52 12.99 -5.91 5.97
C ASP A 52 11.71 -5.90 5.12
N LEU A 53 11.30 -7.04 4.57
CA LEU A 53 10.04 -7.16 3.83
C LEU A 53 8.83 -6.91 4.73
N THR A 54 8.89 -7.36 5.99
CA THR A 54 7.82 -7.08 6.97
C THR A 54 7.71 -5.59 7.27
N LYS A 55 8.84 -4.89 7.38
CA LYS A 55 8.85 -3.43 7.53
C LYS A 55 8.23 -2.74 6.32
N ILE A 56 8.57 -3.18 5.12
CA ILE A 56 8.00 -2.65 3.87
C ILE A 56 6.48 -2.88 3.86
N GLN A 57 6.02 -4.05 4.27
CA GLN A 57 4.59 -4.35 4.38
C GLN A 57 3.87 -3.38 5.32
N ASN A 58 4.47 -3.08 6.47
CA ASN A 58 3.92 -2.12 7.41
C ASN A 58 3.88 -0.71 6.84
N HIS A 59 4.92 -0.29 6.13
CA HIS A 59 4.93 1.00 5.42
C HIS A 59 3.86 1.07 4.33
N THR A 60 3.61 0.00 3.62
CA THR A 60 2.56 -0.07 2.59
C THR A 60 1.18 0.14 3.22
N LYS A 61 0.92 -0.43 4.39
CA LYS A 61 -0.33 -0.20 5.13
C LYS A 61 -0.50 1.27 5.52
N ASN A 62 0.57 1.89 6.03
CA ASN A 62 0.57 3.32 6.38
C ASN A 62 0.36 4.20 5.15
N TYR A 63 0.97 3.83 4.05
CA TYR A 63 0.84 4.52 2.76
C TYR A 63 -0.60 4.47 2.25
N ARG A 64 -1.27 3.31 2.38
CA ARG A 64 -2.69 3.17 2.05
C ARG A 64 -3.56 4.16 2.84
N THR A 65 -3.34 4.24 4.15
CA THR A 65 -4.07 5.18 5.01
C THR A 65 -3.85 6.63 4.58
N LEU A 66 -2.61 6.98 4.26
CA LEU A 66 -2.26 8.31 3.78
C LEU A 66 -2.94 8.64 2.45
N LEU A 67 -2.93 7.70 1.50
CA LEU A 67 -3.60 7.87 0.20
C LEU A 67 -5.10 8.05 0.36
N GLN A 68 -5.73 7.30 1.25
CA GLN A 68 -7.16 7.46 1.55
C GLN A 68 -7.47 8.87 2.07
N LYS A 69 -6.65 9.37 2.99
CA LYS A 69 -6.81 10.74 3.52
C LYS A 69 -6.62 11.79 2.43
N MET A 70 -5.61 11.63 1.59
CA MET A 70 -5.36 12.55 0.48
C MET A 70 -6.52 12.56 -0.51
N THR A 71 -7.07 11.40 -0.82
CA THR A 71 -8.22 11.29 -1.73
C THR A 71 -9.46 11.96 -1.15
N GLN A 72 -9.70 11.81 0.17
CA GLN A 72 -10.80 12.50 0.84
C GLN A 72 -10.65 14.02 0.77
N ILE A 73 -9.45 14.53 1.04
CA ILE A 73 -9.18 15.98 0.95
C ILE A 73 -9.41 16.48 -0.47
N TYR A 74 -8.96 15.73 -1.48
CA TYR A 74 -9.17 16.08 -2.88
C TYR A 74 -10.66 16.11 -3.25
N ASP A 75 -11.42 15.12 -2.81
CA ASP A 75 -12.86 15.04 -3.07
C ASP A 75 -13.60 16.21 -2.40
N GLU A 76 -13.24 16.57 -1.16
CA GLU A 76 -13.79 17.73 -0.47
C GLU A 76 -13.47 19.04 -1.21
N PHE A 77 -12.24 19.16 -1.68
CA PHE A 77 -11.82 20.33 -2.46
C PHE A 77 -12.59 20.44 -3.78
N GLU A 78 -12.77 19.34 -4.51
CA GLU A 78 -13.56 19.34 -5.74
C GLU A 78 -15.01 19.75 -5.47
N LYS A 79 -15.59 19.26 -4.38
CA LYS A 79 -16.95 19.60 -4.00
C LYS A 79 -17.10 21.08 -3.68
N GLU A 80 -16.19 21.63 -2.88
CA GLU A 80 -16.19 23.08 -2.55
C GLU A 80 -16.00 23.93 -3.79
N SER A 81 -15.09 23.55 -4.69
CA SER A 81 -14.84 24.24 -5.94
C SER A 81 -16.08 24.23 -6.84
N LYS A 82 -16.77 23.11 -6.93
CA LYS A 82 -18.00 22.98 -7.72
C LYS A 82 -19.12 23.85 -7.13
N ASP A 83 -19.31 23.82 -5.82
CA ASP A 83 -20.30 24.63 -5.13
C ASP A 83 -20.00 26.13 -5.33
N TRP A 84 -18.74 26.51 -5.29
CA TRP A 84 -18.28 27.87 -5.54
C TRP A 84 -18.58 28.32 -6.97
N HIS A 85 -18.32 27.49 -7.98
CA HIS A 85 -18.64 27.77 -9.38
C HIS A 85 -20.14 27.90 -9.62
N GLU A 86 -20.95 27.02 -9.05
CA GLU A 86 -22.42 27.13 -9.14
C GLU A 86 -22.92 28.43 -8.54
N LYS A 87 -22.34 28.87 -7.44
CA LYS A 87 -22.67 30.12 -6.78
C LYS A 87 -22.27 31.34 -7.61
N TYR A 88 -21.13 31.27 -8.30
CA TYR A 88 -20.62 32.36 -9.14
C TYR A 88 -21.36 32.46 -10.45
N ASP A 89 -21.71 31.35 -11.07
CA ASP A 89 -22.43 31.34 -12.33
C ASP A 89 -23.79 32.00 -12.23
N LYS A 90 -24.40 32.01 -11.05
CA LYS A 90 -25.62 32.77 -10.79
C LYS A 90 -25.45 34.28 -10.89
N TYR A 91 -24.24 34.76 -10.68
CA TYR A 91 -23.94 36.20 -10.70
C TYR A 91 -23.24 36.65 -12.01
N ALA A 92 -22.91 35.72 -12.89
CA ALA A 92 -22.17 35.96 -14.11
C ALA A 92 -23.03 36.45 -15.30
N ASP A 93 -24.35 36.42 -15.14
CA ASP A 93 -25.29 36.90 -16.18
C ASP A 93 -25.60 38.40 -16.05
#